data_4de32b58d01901c36ca4d31f16376370
#
_entry.id   4de32b58d01901c36ca4d31f16376370
#
_cell.length_a   1.000
_cell.length_b   1.000
_cell.length_c   1.000
_cell.angle_alpha   90.00
_cell.angle_beta   90.00
_cell.angle_gamma   90.00
#
_symmetry.space_group_name_H-M   'P 1'
#
loop_
_entity.id
_entity.type
_entity.pdbx_description
1 polymer ?
#
loop_
_entity_poly.entity_id
_entity_poly.type
_entity_poly.pdbx_seq_one_letter_code
_entity_poly.pdbx_strand_id
1 'polypeptide(L)'
;MADRTEVRLHFHDQLVQLEAQALGALDIVVEQLDRALEALEHQDVELATFVIADDDRVDGRYLEVHQGILSLLALQAPVATDLRLVAALLHVIKHAERMGDQCVNIAKLIPLVGSEPPVVPELQEKILRMGTAARSEVVEAKLAFEGRNVALAADLSRQDREVNRLNKEVFRLAVTVGDNEDKREWAMVMTLVARALERVGDNAVGVGEQVIFVETGLFREFPTDIAEDDGVGGVAPA
;
A
#
# COMPACT_ATOMS: atom_id res chain seq x y z
N MET A 1 -11.11 -44.02 6.68
CA MET A 1 -10.12 -43.12 7.28
C MET A 1 -9.31 -42.57 6.11
N ALA A 2 -9.44 -41.28 5.77
CA ALA A 2 -8.56 -40.68 4.77
C ALA A 2 -7.12 -40.81 5.24
N ASP A 3 -6.21 -41.13 4.32
CA ASP A 3 -4.78 -41.24 4.64
C ASP A 3 -4.27 -39.86 5.12
N ARG A 4 -3.55 -39.87 6.24
CA ARG A 4 -2.94 -38.64 6.78
C ARG A 4 -2.10 -37.89 5.76
N THR A 5 -1.53 -38.58 4.80
CA THR A 5 -0.73 -38.05 3.69
C THR A 5 -1.61 -37.28 2.71
N GLU A 6 -2.78 -37.80 2.33
CA GLU A 6 -3.74 -37.10 1.44
C GLU A 6 -4.29 -35.84 2.08
N VAL A 7 -4.63 -35.88 3.37
CA VAL A 7 -5.13 -34.71 4.11
C VAL A 7 -4.08 -33.60 4.16
N ARG A 8 -2.80 -33.93 4.35
CA ARG A 8 -1.71 -32.96 4.40
C ARG A 8 -1.37 -32.38 3.03
N LEU A 9 -1.44 -33.18 1.97
CA LEU A 9 -1.27 -32.67 0.60
C LEU A 9 -2.38 -31.66 0.27
N HIS A 10 -3.63 -32.01 0.54
CA HIS A 10 -4.75 -31.11 0.30
C HIS A 10 -4.65 -29.80 1.08
N PHE A 11 -4.17 -29.84 2.33
CA PHE A 11 -3.89 -28.63 3.13
C PHE A 11 -2.84 -27.73 2.46
N HIS A 12 -1.74 -28.33 2.00
CA HIS A 12 -0.67 -27.59 1.36
C HIS A 12 -1.14 -26.93 0.05
N ASP A 13 -1.89 -27.66 -0.78
CA ASP A 13 -2.44 -27.13 -2.03
C ASP A 13 -3.38 -25.95 -1.78
N GLN A 14 -4.23 -26.04 -0.75
CA GLN A 14 -5.12 -24.94 -0.35
C GLN A 14 -4.32 -23.71 0.14
N LEU A 15 -3.28 -23.92 0.93
CA LEU A 15 -2.44 -22.83 1.44
C LEU A 15 -1.71 -22.12 0.32
N VAL A 16 -1.14 -22.86 -0.64
CA VAL A 16 -0.51 -22.30 -1.85
C VAL A 16 -1.51 -21.50 -2.68
N GLN A 17 -2.72 -21.98 -2.83
CA GLN A 17 -3.77 -21.27 -3.54
C GLN A 17 -4.16 -19.96 -2.85
N LEU A 18 -4.32 -19.96 -1.52
CA LEU A 18 -4.63 -18.77 -0.73
C LEU A 18 -3.50 -17.74 -0.81
N GLU A 19 -2.26 -18.19 -0.78
CA GLU A 19 -1.10 -17.31 -0.98
C GLU A 19 -1.12 -16.67 -2.36
N ALA A 20 -1.31 -17.44 -3.41
CA ALA A 20 -1.40 -16.92 -4.78
C ALA A 20 -2.56 -15.91 -4.94
N GLN A 21 -3.69 -16.15 -4.29
CA GLN A 21 -4.82 -15.22 -4.28
C GLN A 21 -4.50 -13.92 -3.53
N ALA A 22 -3.84 -13.99 -2.38
CA ALA A 22 -3.43 -12.81 -1.61
C ALA A 22 -2.42 -11.96 -2.37
N LEU A 23 -1.42 -12.58 -3.02
CA LEU A 23 -0.44 -11.88 -3.85
C LEU A 23 -1.07 -11.31 -5.12
N GLY A 24 -2.04 -12.01 -5.72
CA GLY A 24 -2.81 -11.50 -6.85
C GLY A 24 -3.65 -10.25 -6.51
N ALA A 25 -4.04 -10.04 -5.25
CA ALA A 25 -4.67 -8.80 -4.82
C ALA A 25 -3.72 -7.60 -4.94
N LEU A 26 -2.42 -7.79 -4.69
CA LEU A 26 -1.42 -6.74 -4.87
C LEU A 26 -1.26 -6.34 -6.35
N ASP A 27 -1.42 -7.28 -7.29
CA ASP A 27 -1.43 -6.95 -8.72
C ASP A 27 -2.63 -6.07 -9.07
N ILE A 28 -3.81 -6.37 -8.52
CA ILE A 28 -5.02 -5.54 -8.72
C ILE A 28 -4.79 -4.14 -8.17
N VAL A 29 -4.18 -4.01 -7.00
CA VAL A 29 -3.81 -2.70 -6.41
C VAL A 29 -2.87 -1.92 -7.32
N VAL A 30 -1.84 -2.57 -7.89
CA VAL A 30 -0.92 -1.92 -8.84
C VAL A 30 -1.67 -1.40 -10.07
N GLU A 31 -2.59 -2.20 -10.64
CA GLU A 31 -3.43 -1.78 -11.75
C GLU A 31 -4.34 -0.59 -11.40
N GLN A 32 -4.95 -0.60 -10.22
CA GLN A 32 -5.80 0.50 -9.73
C GLN A 32 -4.98 1.77 -9.51
N LEU A 33 -3.79 1.65 -8.92
CA LEU A 33 -2.90 2.79 -8.68
C LEU A 33 -2.43 3.40 -10.01
N ASP A 34 -2.04 2.59 -11.00
CA ASP A 34 -1.65 3.05 -12.32
C ASP A 34 -2.78 3.87 -12.98
N ARG A 35 -4.01 3.36 -12.94
CA ARG A 35 -5.19 4.07 -13.49
C ARG A 35 -5.53 5.33 -12.71
N ALA A 36 -5.42 5.31 -11.38
CA ALA A 36 -5.69 6.49 -10.55
C ALA A 36 -4.66 7.61 -10.82
N LEU A 37 -3.38 7.27 -11.03
CA LEU A 37 -2.34 8.23 -11.39
C LEU A 37 -2.53 8.77 -12.82
N GLU A 38 -2.89 7.93 -13.78
CA GLU A 38 -3.22 8.33 -15.15
C GLU A 38 -4.43 9.29 -15.16
N ALA A 39 -5.50 8.93 -14.43
CA ALA A 39 -6.68 9.77 -14.30
C ALA A 39 -6.35 11.13 -13.66
N LEU A 40 -5.47 11.14 -12.66
CA LEU A 40 -5.00 12.38 -12.02
C LEU A 40 -4.17 13.24 -12.95
N GLU A 41 -3.23 12.65 -13.70
CA GLU A 41 -2.34 13.37 -14.62
C GLU A 41 -3.11 14.05 -15.76
N HIS A 42 -4.11 13.33 -16.31
CA HIS A 42 -4.90 13.79 -17.46
C HIS A 42 -6.24 14.41 -17.09
N GLN A 43 -6.54 14.53 -15.81
CA GLN A 43 -7.84 15.00 -15.29
C GLN A 43 -9.03 14.20 -15.87
N ASP A 44 -8.83 12.89 -16.03
CA ASP A 44 -9.80 11.98 -16.62
C ASP A 44 -10.82 11.49 -15.58
N VAL A 45 -11.96 12.18 -15.52
CA VAL A 45 -13.05 11.87 -14.55
C VAL A 45 -13.73 10.53 -14.91
N GLU A 46 -13.75 10.13 -16.18
CA GLU A 46 -14.33 8.85 -16.59
C GLU A 46 -13.45 7.69 -16.09
N LEU A 47 -12.14 7.77 -16.31
CA LEU A 47 -11.18 6.80 -15.78
C LEU A 47 -11.20 6.76 -14.25
N ALA A 48 -11.30 7.92 -13.58
CA ALA A 48 -11.45 7.99 -12.12
C ALA A 48 -12.72 7.27 -11.63
N THR A 49 -13.85 7.46 -12.33
CA THR A 49 -15.11 6.75 -12.02
C THR A 49 -14.95 5.24 -12.19
N PHE A 50 -14.21 4.82 -13.22
CA PHE A 50 -13.90 3.41 -13.42
C PHE A 50 -13.08 2.82 -12.27
N VAL A 51 -12.04 3.54 -11.78
CA VAL A 51 -11.25 3.10 -10.61
C VAL A 51 -12.14 2.91 -9.38
N ILE A 52 -13.08 3.84 -9.14
CA ILE A 52 -14.02 3.73 -8.00
C ILE A 52 -14.92 2.49 -8.15
N ALA A 53 -15.42 2.21 -9.35
CA ALA A 53 -16.29 1.07 -9.61
C ALA A 53 -15.55 -0.29 -9.57
N ASP A 54 -14.25 -0.30 -9.86
CA ASP A 54 -13.41 -1.52 -9.91
C ASP A 54 -12.92 -1.97 -8.51
N ASP A 55 -13.25 -1.24 -7.45
CA ASP A 55 -12.85 -1.53 -6.07
C ASP A 55 -13.39 -2.88 -5.55
N ASP A 56 -14.58 -3.26 -6.01
CA ASP A 56 -15.19 -4.57 -5.71
C ASP A 56 -14.26 -5.77 -6.01
N ARG A 57 -13.25 -5.60 -6.88
CA ARG A 57 -12.27 -6.67 -7.19
C ARG A 57 -11.31 -6.93 -6.03
N VAL A 58 -10.81 -5.87 -5.38
CA VAL A 58 -9.91 -6.00 -4.22
C VAL A 58 -10.70 -6.50 -3.03
N ASP A 59 -11.88 -5.92 -2.78
CA ASP A 59 -12.78 -6.33 -1.70
C ASP A 59 -13.24 -7.78 -1.85
N GLY A 60 -13.59 -8.21 -3.05
CA GLY A 60 -13.93 -9.59 -3.36
C GLY A 60 -12.76 -10.53 -3.03
N ARG A 61 -11.53 -10.17 -3.43
CA ARG A 61 -10.33 -10.94 -3.12
C ARG A 61 -10.04 -11.00 -1.62
N TYR A 62 -10.23 -9.88 -0.91
CA TYR A 62 -10.12 -9.84 0.54
C TYR A 62 -11.07 -10.83 1.21
N LEU A 63 -12.35 -10.84 0.83
CA LEU A 63 -13.34 -11.74 1.39
C LEU A 63 -13.04 -13.21 1.07
N GLU A 64 -12.67 -13.53 -0.17
CA GLU A 64 -12.32 -14.88 -0.60
C GLU A 64 -11.15 -15.46 0.20
N VAL A 65 -10.06 -14.72 0.32
CA VAL A 65 -8.86 -15.17 1.06
C VAL A 65 -9.18 -15.29 2.55
N HIS A 66 -9.86 -14.32 3.13
CA HIS A 66 -10.24 -14.34 4.54
C HIS A 66 -11.12 -15.55 4.89
N GLN A 67 -12.16 -15.83 4.09
CA GLN A 67 -13.04 -16.98 4.28
C GLN A 67 -12.30 -18.31 4.04
N GLY A 68 -11.43 -18.36 3.03
CA GLY A 68 -10.59 -19.52 2.74
C GLY A 68 -9.68 -19.87 3.91
N ILE A 69 -9.03 -18.86 4.52
CA ILE A 69 -8.19 -19.04 5.71
C ILE A 69 -9.00 -19.54 6.90
N LEU A 70 -10.17 -18.95 7.18
CA LEU A 70 -11.02 -19.42 8.28
C LEU A 70 -11.47 -20.88 8.07
N SER A 71 -11.82 -21.25 6.83
CA SER A 71 -12.18 -22.61 6.48
C SER A 71 -11.01 -23.59 6.65
N LEU A 72 -9.80 -23.17 6.24
CA LEU A 72 -8.59 -23.96 6.41
C LEU A 72 -8.29 -24.23 7.90
N LEU A 73 -8.38 -23.19 8.74
CA LEU A 73 -8.14 -23.30 10.19
C LEU A 73 -9.22 -24.16 10.89
N ALA A 74 -10.47 -24.10 10.44
CA ALA A 74 -11.55 -24.89 11.02
C ALA A 74 -11.40 -26.41 10.73
N LEU A 75 -10.82 -26.76 9.58
CA LEU A 75 -10.66 -28.14 9.15
C LEU A 75 -9.33 -28.77 9.56
N GLN A 76 -8.32 -27.94 9.78
CA GLN A 76 -6.94 -28.38 9.98
C GLN A 76 -6.29 -27.56 11.08
N ALA A 77 -5.37 -28.18 11.81
CA ALA A 77 -4.56 -27.52 12.84
C ALA A 77 -3.13 -27.29 12.30
N PRO A 78 -2.87 -26.17 11.60
CA PRO A 78 -1.53 -25.86 11.10
C PRO A 78 -0.55 -25.67 12.25
N VAL A 79 0.72 -26.02 12.03
CA VAL A 79 1.76 -25.94 13.05
C VAL A 79 2.95 -25.09 12.56
N ALA A 80 3.60 -24.43 13.49
CA ALA A 80 4.84 -23.69 13.27
C ALA A 80 4.80 -22.78 12.01
N THR A 81 5.54 -23.13 10.97
CA THR A 81 5.69 -22.32 9.76
C THR A 81 4.38 -22.13 8.99
N ASP A 82 3.56 -23.19 8.88
CA ASP A 82 2.28 -23.09 8.18
C ASP A 82 1.33 -22.12 8.91
N LEU A 83 1.32 -22.15 10.25
CA LEU A 83 0.51 -21.23 11.05
C LEU A 83 0.98 -19.77 10.89
N ARG A 84 2.30 -19.54 10.84
CA ARG A 84 2.84 -18.20 10.59
C ARG A 84 2.44 -17.66 9.21
N LEU A 85 2.53 -18.51 8.18
CA LEU A 85 2.11 -18.14 6.83
C LEU A 85 0.62 -17.79 6.79
N VAL A 86 -0.24 -18.62 7.38
CA VAL A 86 -1.68 -18.34 7.48
C VAL A 86 -1.96 -17.01 8.17
N ALA A 87 -1.28 -16.73 9.29
CA ALA A 87 -1.41 -15.46 10.00
C ALA A 87 -0.94 -14.28 9.16
N ALA A 88 0.21 -14.41 8.48
CA ALA A 88 0.75 -13.37 7.60
C ALA A 88 -0.20 -13.07 6.43
N LEU A 89 -0.83 -14.08 5.82
CA LEU A 89 -1.77 -13.89 4.71
C LEU A 89 -3.00 -13.07 5.10
N LEU A 90 -3.48 -13.18 6.35
CA LEU A 90 -4.55 -12.31 6.87
C LEU A 90 -4.13 -10.84 6.89
N HIS A 91 -2.86 -10.57 7.23
CA HIS A 91 -2.33 -9.22 7.22
C HIS A 91 -2.07 -8.72 5.80
N VAL A 92 -1.44 -9.53 4.94
CA VAL A 92 -1.16 -9.19 3.53
C VAL A 92 -2.43 -8.79 2.80
N ILE A 93 -3.50 -9.61 2.89
CA ILE A 93 -4.76 -9.30 2.19
C ILE A 93 -5.43 -8.04 2.76
N LYS A 94 -5.27 -7.77 4.07
CA LYS A 94 -5.77 -6.53 4.69
C LYS A 94 -4.97 -5.30 4.25
N HIS A 95 -3.66 -5.43 4.06
CA HIS A 95 -2.85 -4.36 3.48
C HIS A 95 -3.25 -4.09 2.03
N ALA A 96 -3.53 -5.13 1.23
CA ALA A 96 -3.99 -4.97 -0.15
C ALA A 96 -5.32 -4.20 -0.22
N GLU A 97 -6.32 -4.56 0.60
CA GLU A 97 -7.61 -3.84 0.68
C GLU A 97 -7.39 -2.38 1.06
N ARG A 98 -6.57 -2.08 2.09
CA ARG A 98 -6.27 -0.71 2.48
C ARG A 98 -5.59 0.11 1.39
N MET A 99 -4.73 -0.50 0.58
CA MET A 99 -4.11 0.16 -0.56
C MET A 99 -5.13 0.44 -1.67
N GLY A 100 -6.03 -0.50 -1.96
CA GLY A 100 -7.17 -0.30 -2.87
C GLY A 100 -8.04 0.89 -2.45
N ASP A 101 -8.41 0.96 -1.17
CA ASP A 101 -9.11 2.10 -0.57
C ASP A 101 -8.40 3.45 -0.87
N GLN A 102 -7.06 3.50 -0.83
CA GLN A 102 -6.34 4.73 -1.14
C GLN A 102 -6.39 5.08 -2.62
N CYS A 103 -6.36 4.09 -3.53
CA CYS A 103 -6.55 4.33 -4.96
C CYS A 103 -7.93 4.93 -5.24
N VAL A 104 -8.97 4.41 -4.60
CA VAL A 104 -10.34 4.96 -4.66
C VAL A 104 -10.41 6.37 -4.07
N ASN A 105 -9.73 6.64 -2.96
CA ASN A 105 -9.66 7.97 -2.37
C ASN A 105 -9.01 8.98 -3.33
N ILE A 106 -7.91 8.61 -4.02
CA ILE A 106 -7.30 9.46 -5.05
C ILE A 106 -8.30 9.72 -6.18
N ALA A 107 -8.95 8.68 -6.70
CA ALA A 107 -9.91 8.81 -7.79
C ALA A 107 -11.10 9.73 -7.44
N LYS A 108 -11.61 9.67 -6.20
CA LYS A 108 -12.69 10.54 -5.71
C LYS A 108 -12.29 12.01 -5.60
N LEU A 109 -11.01 12.32 -5.48
CA LEU A 109 -10.50 13.69 -5.40
C LEU A 109 -10.41 14.37 -6.77
N ILE A 110 -10.26 13.61 -7.86
CA ILE A 110 -10.04 14.15 -9.22
C ILE A 110 -11.18 15.08 -9.67
N PRO A 111 -12.47 14.71 -9.58
CA PRO A 111 -13.55 15.60 -10.03
C PRO A 111 -13.71 16.87 -9.17
N LEU A 112 -13.13 16.91 -7.96
CA LEU A 112 -13.29 18.07 -7.07
C LEU A 112 -12.55 19.32 -7.55
N VAL A 113 -11.51 19.17 -8.37
CA VAL A 113 -10.69 20.29 -8.86
C VAL A 113 -11.16 20.83 -10.22
N GLY A 114 -12.29 20.35 -10.73
CA GLY A 114 -12.86 20.78 -12.02
C GLY A 114 -12.20 20.11 -13.23
N SER A 115 -12.69 20.43 -14.42
CA SER A 115 -12.20 19.83 -15.68
C SER A 115 -10.90 20.44 -16.20
N GLU A 116 -10.60 21.66 -15.84
CA GLU A 116 -9.39 22.41 -16.24
C GLU A 116 -8.77 23.09 -15.00
N PRO A 117 -8.17 22.30 -14.08
CA PRO A 117 -7.65 22.88 -12.85
C PRO A 117 -6.42 23.74 -13.13
N PRO A 118 -6.20 24.79 -12.35
CA PRO A 118 -5.02 25.64 -12.45
C PRO A 118 -3.78 24.95 -11.84
N VAL A 119 -3.22 24.02 -12.60
CA VAL A 119 -2.10 23.17 -12.16
C VAL A 119 -0.89 24.00 -11.71
N VAL A 120 -0.27 23.57 -10.61
CA VAL A 120 1.05 24.01 -10.17
C VAL A 120 2.07 22.95 -10.58
N PRO A 121 2.88 23.17 -11.65
CA PRO A 121 3.70 22.13 -12.28
C PRO A 121 4.65 21.41 -11.32
N GLU A 122 5.34 22.17 -10.45
CA GLU A 122 6.29 21.60 -9.49
C GLU A 122 5.60 20.64 -8.48
N LEU A 123 4.38 20.97 -8.08
CA LEU A 123 3.61 20.15 -7.15
C LEU A 123 3.11 18.89 -7.84
N GLN A 124 2.62 19.02 -9.09
CA GLN A 124 2.19 17.88 -9.91
C GLN A 124 3.34 16.89 -10.15
N GLU A 125 4.53 17.38 -10.50
CA GLU A 125 5.72 16.56 -10.70
C GLU A 125 6.04 15.72 -9.45
N LYS A 126 5.96 16.33 -8.26
CA LYS A 126 6.22 15.63 -7.00
C LYS A 126 5.17 14.56 -6.71
N ILE A 127 3.91 14.82 -6.99
CA ILE A 127 2.81 13.84 -6.85
C ILE A 127 3.03 12.64 -7.76
N LEU A 128 3.34 12.86 -9.04
CA LEU A 128 3.57 11.77 -10.00
C LEU A 128 4.81 10.95 -9.62
N ARG A 129 5.88 11.61 -9.19
CA ARG A 129 7.08 10.94 -8.66
C ARG A 129 6.77 10.12 -7.42
N MET A 130 5.97 10.66 -6.49
CA MET A 130 5.52 9.96 -5.29
C MET A 130 4.67 8.74 -5.63
N GLY A 131 3.74 8.88 -6.60
CA GLY A 131 2.95 7.76 -7.11
C GLY A 131 3.80 6.65 -7.71
N THR A 132 4.82 7.00 -8.50
CA THR A 132 5.77 6.04 -9.07
C THR A 132 6.55 5.30 -7.98
N ALA A 133 7.00 5.99 -6.94
CA ALA A 133 7.72 5.39 -5.82
C ALA A 133 6.81 4.43 -5.04
N ALA A 134 5.62 4.86 -4.63
CA ALA A 134 4.65 4.01 -3.91
C ALA A 134 4.26 2.76 -4.72
N ARG A 135 4.07 2.91 -6.04
CA ARG A 135 3.84 1.78 -6.95
C ARG A 135 4.99 0.76 -6.91
N SER A 136 6.24 1.26 -6.98
CA SER A 136 7.43 0.40 -6.92
C SER A 136 7.47 -0.40 -5.61
N GLU A 137 7.15 0.23 -4.50
CA GLU A 137 7.10 -0.41 -3.19
C GLU A 137 6.07 -1.55 -3.13
N VAL A 138 4.87 -1.37 -3.72
CA VAL A 138 3.86 -2.45 -3.79
C VAL A 138 4.39 -3.65 -4.59
N VAL A 139 5.01 -3.40 -5.74
CA VAL A 139 5.60 -4.46 -6.58
C VAL A 139 6.72 -5.18 -5.83
N GLU A 140 7.61 -4.44 -5.17
CA GLU A 140 8.73 -5.03 -4.43
C GLU A 140 8.27 -5.78 -3.17
N ALA A 141 7.25 -5.29 -2.48
CA ALA A 141 6.63 -5.99 -1.36
C ALA A 141 6.07 -7.36 -1.78
N LYS A 142 5.38 -7.41 -2.93
CA LYS A 142 4.92 -8.67 -3.53
C LYS A 142 6.09 -9.60 -3.83
N LEU A 143 7.12 -9.12 -4.53
CA LEU A 143 8.31 -9.92 -4.89
C LEU A 143 9.05 -10.42 -3.64
N ALA A 144 9.16 -9.59 -2.61
CA ALA A 144 9.76 -9.97 -1.33
C ALA A 144 8.97 -11.10 -0.66
N PHE A 145 7.63 -11.02 -0.67
CA PHE A 145 6.78 -12.05 -0.07
C PHE A 145 6.83 -13.36 -0.87
N GLU A 146 6.71 -13.29 -2.19
CA GLU A 146 6.77 -14.44 -3.09
C GLU A 146 8.11 -15.20 -2.97
N GLY A 147 9.21 -14.45 -2.96
CA GLY A 147 10.57 -14.98 -2.83
C GLY A 147 11.04 -15.24 -1.40
N ARG A 148 10.23 -14.96 -0.36
CA ARG A 148 10.66 -15.01 1.06
C ARG A 148 11.96 -14.21 1.30
N ASN A 149 12.11 -13.12 0.57
CA ASN A 149 13.34 -12.33 0.57
C ASN A 149 13.35 -11.29 1.69
N VAL A 150 13.91 -11.66 2.84
CA VAL A 150 14.03 -10.79 4.03
C VAL A 150 14.83 -9.52 3.74
N ALA A 151 15.85 -9.58 2.89
CA ALA A 151 16.67 -8.41 2.57
C ALA A 151 15.88 -7.38 1.75
N LEU A 152 15.12 -7.84 0.75
CA LEU A 152 14.25 -6.97 -0.05
C LEU A 152 13.13 -6.39 0.82
N ALA A 153 12.51 -7.21 1.68
CA ALA A 153 11.49 -6.77 2.63
C ALA A 153 12.01 -5.67 3.57
N ALA A 154 13.22 -5.84 4.11
CA ALA A 154 13.84 -4.84 4.99
C ALA A 154 14.19 -3.53 4.25
N ASP A 155 14.49 -3.59 2.96
CA ASP A 155 14.81 -2.40 2.15
C ASP A 155 13.60 -1.52 1.87
N LEU A 156 12.37 -2.05 1.88
CA LEU A 156 11.13 -1.28 1.69
C LEU A 156 11.03 -0.08 2.64
N SER A 157 11.35 -0.26 3.92
CA SER A 157 11.36 0.85 4.89
C SER A 157 12.34 1.97 4.51
N ARG A 158 13.45 1.66 3.84
CA ARG A 158 14.39 2.66 3.34
C ARG A 158 13.83 3.39 2.11
N GLN A 159 13.15 2.68 1.23
CA GLN A 159 12.55 3.24 0.01
C GLN A 159 11.39 4.17 0.37
N ASP A 160 10.55 3.81 1.33
CA ASP A 160 9.43 4.58 1.82
C ASP A 160 9.82 5.98 2.38
N ARG A 161 11.08 6.15 2.79
CA ARG A 161 11.60 7.49 3.15
C ARG A 161 11.49 8.50 2.02
N GLU A 162 11.60 8.07 0.76
CA GLU A 162 11.43 8.96 -0.39
C GLU A 162 9.96 9.39 -0.53
N VAL A 163 9.01 8.48 -0.37
CA VAL A 163 7.56 8.79 -0.37
C VAL A 163 7.24 9.76 0.76
N ASN A 164 7.71 9.48 1.97
CA ASN A 164 7.54 10.33 3.14
C ASN A 164 8.18 11.71 2.98
N ARG A 165 9.36 11.80 2.37
CA ARG A 165 10.03 13.06 2.06
C ARG A 165 9.22 13.90 1.06
N LEU A 166 8.76 13.27 -0.02
CA LEU A 166 7.93 13.92 -1.04
C LEU A 166 6.62 14.42 -0.46
N ASN A 167 5.95 13.66 0.42
CA ASN A 167 4.74 14.09 1.11
C ASN A 167 4.97 15.40 1.90
N LYS A 168 6.07 15.48 2.66
CA LYS A 168 6.44 16.70 3.39
C LYS A 168 6.71 17.88 2.44
N GLU A 169 7.34 17.63 1.29
CA GLU A 169 7.62 18.68 0.28
C GLU A 169 6.34 19.17 -0.39
N VAL A 170 5.43 18.27 -0.77
CA VAL A 170 4.10 18.61 -1.32
C VAL A 170 3.35 19.53 -0.35
N PHE A 171 3.31 19.19 0.93
CA PHE A 171 2.67 20.03 1.94
C PHE A 171 3.31 21.43 2.03
N ARG A 172 4.65 21.51 2.06
CA ARG A 172 5.36 22.81 2.12
C ARG A 172 5.07 23.67 0.89
N LEU A 173 5.06 23.07 -0.30
CA LEU A 173 4.74 23.78 -1.54
C LEU A 173 3.30 24.25 -1.56
N ALA A 174 2.35 23.42 -1.15
CA ALA A 174 0.93 23.78 -1.12
C ALA A 174 0.66 25.01 -0.24
N VAL A 175 1.37 25.14 0.87
CA VAL A 175 1.28 26.32 1.77
C VAL A 175 1.81 27.58 1.10
N THR A 176 2.75 27.48 0.17
CA THR A 176 3.38 28.63 -0.51
C THR A 176 2.70 29.02 -1.83
N VAL A 177 1.67 28.31 -2.26
CA VAL A 177 0.86 28.68 -3.42
C VAL A 177 0.18 30.02 -3.17
N GLY A 178 0.50 31.03 -3.98
CA GLY A 178 0.15 32.42 -3.76
C GLY A 178 -1.34 32.73 -3.60
N ASP A 179 -1.77 33.97 -3.88
CA ASP A 179 -3.11 34.48 -3.55
C ASP A 179 -4.25 34.01 -4.48
N ASN A 180 -3.95 33.19 -5.51
CA ASN A 180 -4.98 32.64 -6.40
C ASN A 180 -5.76 31.54 -5.67
N GLU A 181 -7.07 31.73 -5.49
CA GLU A 181 -7.96 30.85 -4.73
C GLU A 181 -8.04 29.47 -5.37
N ASP A 182 -8.24 29.38 -6.70
CA ASP A 182 -8.37 28.13 -7.43
C ASP A 182 -7.07 27.29 -7.34
N LYS A 183 -5.91 27.94 -7.41
CA LYS A 183 -4.61 27.25 -7.21
C LYS A 183 -4.44 26.73 -5.80
N ARG A 184 -4.91 27.45 -4.79
CA ARG A 184 -4.88 26.97 -3.40
C ARG A 184 -5.80 25.78 -3.20
N GLU A 185 -7.03 25.84 -3.76
CA GLU A 185 -7.96 24.71 -3.70
C GLU A 185 -7.36 23.47 -4.34
N TRP A 186 -6.81 23.61 -5.56
CA TRP A 186 -6.13 22.51 -6.23
C TRP A 186 -4.94 21.98 -5.40
N ALA A 187 -4.09 22.84 -4.86
CA ALA A 187 -2.96 22.44 -4.05
C ALA A 187 -3.38 21.71 -2.76
N MET A 188 -4.48 22.14 -2.13
CA MET A 188 -5.07 21.45 -0.97
C MET A 188 -5.51 20.03 -1.34
N VAL A 189 -6.18 19.84 -2.48
CA VAL A 189 -6.56 18.51 -2.97
C VAL A 189 -5.31 17.65 -3.21
N MET A 190 -4.24 18.22 -3.79
CA MET A 190 -2.98 17.49 -3.99
C MET A 190 -2.31 17.06 -2.68
N THR A 191 -2.49 17.77 -1.58
CA THR A 191 -2.01 17.29 -0.27
C THR A 191 -2.77 16.06 0.21
N LEU A 192 -4.06 15.93 -0.11
CA LEU A 192 -4.84 14.74 0.20
C LEU A 192 -4.42 13.55 -0.67
N VAL A 193 -4.12 13.80 -1.96
CA VAL A 193 -3.56 12.79 -2.87
C VAL A 193 -2.21 12.29 -2.34
N ALA A 194 -1.30 13.21 -1.95
CA ALA A 194 -0.01 12.85 -1.36
C ALA A 194 -0.17 11.98 -0.11
N ARG A 195 -1.12 12.31 0.76
CA ARG A 195 -1.41 11.51 1.96
C ARG A 195 -1.95 10.11 1.62
N ALA A 196 -2.76 9.97 0.59
CA ALA A 196 -3.23 8.67 0.12
C ALA A 196 -2.06 7.83 -0.42
N LEU A 197 -1.16 8.42 -1.21
CA LEU A 197 0.05 7.75 -1.74
C LEU A 197 1.01 7.33 -0.62
N GLU A 198 1.21 8.15 0.40
CA GLU A 198 2.01 7.80 1.59
C GLU A 198 1.42 6.56 2.29
N ARG A 199 0.10 6.51 2.45
CA ARG A 199 -0.56 5.33 3.03
C ARG A 199 -0.42 4.07 2.17
N VAL A 200 -0.31 4.20 0.85
CA VAL A 200 0.02 3.05 -0.01
C VAL A 200 1.40 2.52 0.33
N GLY A 201 2.41 3.39 0.44
CA GLY A 201 3.77 3.03 0.86
C GLY A 201 3.82 2.36 2.24
N ASP A 202 3.18 3.00 3.26
CA ASP A 202 3.07 2.43 4.61
C ASP A 202 2.53 0.99 4.60
N ASN A 203 1.49 0.72 3.78
CA ASN A 203 0.91 -0.62 3.68
C ASN A 203 1.82 -1.60 2.90
N ALA A 204 2.59 -1.14 1.92
CA ALA A 204 3.59 -1.97 1.24
C ALA A 204 4.72 -2.38 2.21
N VAL A 205 5.19 -1.46 3.05
CA VAL A 205 6.13 -1.75 4.15
C VAL A 205 5.54 -2.79 5.09
N GLY A 206 4.25 -2.67 5.46
CA GLY A 206 3.54 -3.64 6.29
C GLY A 206 3.51 -5.05 5.68
N VAL A 207 3.41 -5.18 4.35
CA VAL A 207 3.55 -6.49 3.68
C VAL A 207 4.99 -7.01 3.85
N GLY A 208 6.02 -6.17 3.74
CA GLY A 208 7.41 -6.53 3.99
C GLY A 208 7.64 -7.06 5.42
N GLU A 209 7.02 -6.45 6.43
CA GLU A 209 7.08 -6.92 7.82
C GLU A 209 6.55 -8.36 7.96
N GLN A 210 5.50 -8.72 7.20
CA GLN A 210 4.97 -10.08 7.19
C GLN A 210 5.96 -11.09 6.60
N VAL A 211 6.81 -10.71 5.63
CA VAL A 211 7.89 -11.59 5.13
C VAL A 211 8.85 -11.95 6.25
N ILE A 212 9.29 -10.95 7.02
CA ILE A 212 10.21 -11.16 8.14
C ILE A 212 9.57 -12.03 9.21
N PHE A 213 8.28 -11.80 9.51
CA PHE A 213 7.54 -12.63 10.46
C PHE A 213 7.46 -14.10 10.02
N VAL A 214 7.14 -14.38 8.75
CA VAL A 214 7.04 -15.75 8.24
C VAL A 214 8.38 -16.48 8.38
N GLU A 215 9.47 -15.83 8.00
CA GLU A 215 10.80 -16.42 7.99
C GLU A 215 11.43 -16.56 9.38
N THR A 216 11.28 -15.55 10.22
CA THR A 216 11.99 -15.50 11.52
C THR A 216 11.11 -15.88 12.70
N GLY A 217 9.78 -15.78 12.58
CA GLY A 217 8.82 -15.91 13.68
C GLY A 217 8.78 -14.70 14.61
N LEU A 218 9.49 -13.60 14.27
CA LEU A 218 9.55 -12.40 15.08
C LEU A 218 8.71 -11.30 14.43
N PHE A 219 7.74 -10.76 15.14
CA PHE A 219 7.11 -9.50 14.75
C PHE A 219 8.10 -8.36 14.95
N ARG A 220 8.45 -7.70 13.84
CA ARG A 220 9.25 -6.48 13.87
C ARG A 220 8.53 -5.43 13.05
N GLU A 221 8.14 -4.35 13.71
CA GLU A 221 7.74 -3.14 13.04
C GLU A 221 9.00 -2.39 12.60
N PHE A 222 9.03 -1.93 11.36
CA PHE A 222 10.08 -1.03 10.92
C PHE A 222 9.85 0.34 11.55
N PRO A 223 10.92 1.05 12.00
CA PRO A 223 10.77 2.39 12.52
C PRO A 223 10.15 3.30 11.43
N THR A 224 8.96 3.78 11.67
CA THR A 224 8.42 4.91 10.93
C THR A 224 9.18 6.15 11.37
N ASP A 225 9.87 6.83 10.44
CA ASP A 225 10.67 8.04 10.70
C ASP A 225 9.80 9.22 11.15
N ILE A 226 9.20 9.13 12.35
CA ILE A 226 8.57 10.27 13.05
C ILE A 226 9.56 10.95 14.01
N ALA A 227 10.74 10.38 14.22
CA ALA A 227 11.64 10.78 15.30
C ALA A 227 13.09 11.02 14.86
N GLU A 228 13.35 11.84 13.81
CA GLU A 228 14.69 12.46 13.66
C GLU A 228 14.60 13.67 12.73
N ASP A 229 14.08 14.80 13.18
CA ASP A 229 14.57 16.14 12.86
C ASP A 229 13.92 17.25 13.71
N ASP A 230 13.77 17.05 15.00
CA ASP A 230 13.65 18.16 15.93
C ASP A 230 15.04 18.54 16.43
N GLY A 231 15.79 19.21 15.53
CA GLY A 231 17.00 19.93 15.90
C GLY A 231 16.72 21.11 16.84
N VAL A 232 16.31 20.81 18.07
CA VAL A 232 16.33 21.80 19.16
C VAL A 232 17.71 21.76 19.77
N GLY A 233 18.51 22.78 19.40
CA GLY A 233 19.82 23.02 19.92
C GLY A 233 19.87 22.94 21.44
N GLY A 234 20.76 22.07 21.95
CA GLY A 234 21.10 22.02 23.34
C GLY A 234 21.68 23.35 23.81
N VAL A 235 20.93 24.03 24.69
CA VAL A 235 21.48 25.07 25.54
C VAL A 235 22.30 24.37 26.63
N ALA A 236 23.63 24.54 26.57
CA ALA A 236 24.52 24.10 27.65
C ALA A 236 24.21 24.91 28.92
N PRO A 237 24.14 24.31 30.08
CA PRO A 237 24.07 25.04 31.34
C PRO A 237 25.44 25.67 31.68
N ALA A 238 25.37 26.91 32.16
CA ALA A 238 26.48 27.64 32.73
C ALA A 238 26.88 27.09 34.12
#